data_135e8bf93150ad1fad103c048c76c0d5
#
_entry.id   135e8bf93150ad1fad103c048c76c0d5
#
_cell.length_a   1.000
_cell.length_b   1.000
_cell.length_c   1.000
_cell.angle_alpha   90.00
_cell.angle_beta   90.00
_cell.angle_gamma   90.00
#
_symmetry.space_group_name_H-M   'P 1'
#
loop_
_entity.id
_entity.type
_entity.pdbx_description
1 polymer ?
#
loop_
_entity_poly.entity_id
_entity_poly.type
_entity_poly.pdbx_seq_one_letter_code
_entity_poly.pdbx_strand_id
1 'polypeptide(L)'
;MKRFVATLPLLTLTLLLVTGCSESGAPTDGDGGSDDSGGGLLKVSGKEAETGNYIVLGTLTDQFDRAQAKANVEDTLARHSDIAAMVGLFAYNPPAILEALQQADRLGEDQTVQVIAFDEADETLQGIKDGTVYGTVVQNPYMYGYKSVEVLAALESGKTDVIPKDKFIDIPARQIRKDTVDDFWTDLKAKVGGDAKNDTKEGKPRFAYVTNGVASFWTIASKGVIAAGNKLGVNTDVLMPAEGIADQKRMIEDLITRGVQGIAVSPIDAENQVDLLNQAAEKTRLITHDSDAPKANRLVYIGMDNYTAGRMCGELIREALPKGGKVMLFIGRLEQDNARLRRQGVIDALLGRSADNTRFDPADKVLEGR
;
A
#
# COMPACT_ATOMS: atom_id res chain seq x y z
N MET A 1 -17.43 22.46 48.65
CA MET A 1 -16.37 22.55 49.67
C MET A 1 -15.81 21.15 49.93
N LYS A 2 -14.61 20.88 49.52
CA LYS A 2 -13.50 20.11 50.08
C LYS A 2 -12.51 19.82 48.96
N ARG A 3 -11.41 20.55 49.02
CA ARG A 3 -10.23 20.36 48.21
C ARG A 3 -9.43 19.17 48.74
N PHE A 4 -8.99 18.24 47.87
CA PHE A 4 -7.93 17.30 48.20
C PHE A 4 -6.70 17.65 47.36
N VAL A 5 -5.65 18.00 48.11
CA VAL A 5 -4.28 18.16 47.60
C VAL A 5 -3.59 16.84 47.80
N ALA A 6 -3.02 16.26 46.77
CA ALA A 6 -2.15 15.10 46.86
C ALA A 6 -0.77 15.47 46.31
N THR A 7 0.19 15.34 47.20
CA THR A 7 1.63 15.61 47.05
C THR A 7 2.33 14.47 46.33
N LEU A 8 3.21 14.85 45.39
CA LEU A 8 4.12 13.98 44.64
C LEU A 8 5.42 13.75 45.44
N PRO A 9 6.02 12.58 45.48
CA PRO A 9 7.40 12.40 45.93
C PRO A 9 8.37 12.42 44.73
N LEU A 10 9.43 13.15 44.93
CA LEU A 10 10.63 13.31 44.12
C LEU A 10 11.50 12.03 44.21
N LEU A 11 11.81 11.42 43.06
CA LEU A 11 12.79 10.30 43.02
C LEU A 11 14.07 10.78 42.33
N THR A 12 15.15 10.71 43.06
CA THR A 12 16.51 11.09 42.67
C THR A 12 17.11 10.04 41.73
N LEU A 13 17.68 10.53 40.62
CA LEU A 13 18.41 9.77 39.59
C LEU A 13 19.88 9.71 39.97
N THR A 14 20.43 8.51 40.17
CA THR A 14 21.86 8.28 40.37
C THR A 14 22.52 7.88 39.06
N LEU A 15 23.50 8.67 38.64
CA LEU A 15 24.33 8.49 37.45
C LEU A 15 25.50 7.58 37.75
N LEU A 16 25.66 6.45 37.05
CA LEU A 16 26.89 5.66 37.07
C LEU A 16 27.59 5.76 35.72
N LEU A 17 28.76 6.41 35.77
CA LEU A 17 29.77 6.42 34.69
C LEU A 17 30.64 5.14 34.83
N VAL A 18 30.78 4.39 33.72
CA VAL A 18 31.86 3.42 33.56
C VAL A 18 32.59 3.71 32.26
N THR A 19 33.83 4.11 32.44
CA THR A 19 34.85 4.25 31.39
C THR A 19 35.62 2.92 31.25
N GLY A 20 35.94 2.52 30.02
CA GLY A 20 36.83 1.41 29.74
C GLY A 20 37.32 1.40 28.30
N CYS A 21 38.59 1.62 28.11
CA CYS A 21 39.34 1.77 26.84
C CYS A 21 39.64 0.47 26.11
N SER A 22 39.74 0.58 24.80
CA SER A 22 40.73 0.10 23.77
C SER A 22 41.20 -1.37 23.81
N GLU A 23 41.20 -2.04 22.67
CA GLU A 23 42.38 -2.17 21.80
C GLU A 23 42.09 -2.99 20.51
N SER A 24 42.79 -2.59 19.52
CA SER A 24 43.05 -3.01 18.15
C SER A 24 43.30 -4.47 17.86
N GLY A 25 42.96 -4.92 16.66
CA GLY A 25 43.49 -6.12 16.03
C GLY A 25 42.80 -6.50 14.72
N ALA A 26 43.40 -6.21 13.57
CA ALA A 26 43.18 -6.84 12.29
C ALA A 26 44.48 -7.52 11.87
N PRO A 27 44.57 -8.25 10.72
CA PRO A 27 43.62 -9.07 9.97
C PRO A 27 44.12 -10.51 9.71
N THR A 28 43.34 -11.41 9.13
CA THR A 28 43.85 -12.48 8.24
C THR A 28 42.79 -12.94 7.25
N ASP A 29 43.23 -13.08 6.03
CA ASP A 29 42.56 -13.63 4.85
C ASP A 29 42.17 -15.11 5.01
N GLY A 30 41.12 -15.51 4.30
CA GLY A 30 40.73 -16.91 4.14
C GLY A 30 39.61 -17.09 3.12
N ASP A 31 40.01 -17.44 1.97
CA ASP A 31 39.34 -17.84 0.73
C ASP A 31 38.24 -18.90 0.88
N GLY A 32 37.21 -18.84 -0.01
CA GLY A 32 36.57 -20.03 -0.57
C GLY A 32 35.12 -20.31 -0.21
N GLY A 33 34.24 -20.21 -1.19
CA GLY A 33 33.00 -20.97 -1.20
C GLY A 33 31.75 -20.21 -1.69
N SER A 34 31.57 -20.19 -2.99
CA SER A 34 30.33 -19.81 -3.69
C SER A 34 29.17 -20.73 -3.28
N ASP A 35 28.02 -20.15 -2.92
CA ASP A 35 26.74 -20.74 -3.27
C ASP A 35 25.71 -19.64 -3.58
N ASP A 36 25.36 -19.64 -4.85
CA ASP A 36 24.42 -18.76 -5.52
C ASP A 36 23.01 -19.33 -5.30
N SER A 37 22.15 -18.64 -4.56
CA SER A 37 20.71 -18.83 -4.61
C SER A 37 20.03 -17.46 -4.56
N GLY A 38 19.97 -16.88 -5.75
CA GLY A 38 19.48 -15.54 -6.01
C GLY A 38 17.99 -15.37 -5.85
N GLY A 39 17.61 -14.53 -4.91
CA GLY A 39 16.42 -13.70 -5.03
C GLY A 39 16.81 -12.48 -5.85
N GLY A 40 16.38 -12.42 -7.11
CA GLY A 40 16.74 -11.36 -8.04
C GLY A 40 16.16 -10.01 -7.64
N LEU A 41 16.94 -9.22 -6.91
CA LEU A 41 16.79 -7.77 -6.85
C LEU A 41 17.03 -7.25 -8.28
N LEU A 42 15.99 -6.71 -8.91
CA LEU A 42 16.12 -5.97 -10.15
C LEU A 42 17.21 -4.91 -9.97
N LYS A 43 18.34 -5.08 -10.66
CA LYS A 43 19.36 -4.05 -10.77
C LYS A 43 18.75 -2.89 -11.55
N VAL A 44 18.30 -1.87 -10.82
CA VAL A 44 18.00 -0.57 -11.40
C VAL A 44 19.34 0.01 -11.86
N SER A 45 19.52 0.19 -13.17
CA SER A 45 20.70 0.82 -13.76
C SER A 45 20.69 2.30 -13.36
N GLY A 46 21.28 2.61 -12.21
CA GLY A 46 21.39 3.97 -11.70
C GLY A 46 22.57 4.69 -12.38
N LYS A 47 22.29 5.70 -13.20
CA LYS A 47 23.12 6.91 -13.14
C LYS A 47 22.86 7.51 -11.77
N GLU A 48 23.91 7.76 -10.98
CA GLU A 48 23.83 8.61 -9.81
C GLU A 48 23.35 10.00 -10.28
N ALA A 49 22.03 10.23 -10.14
CA ALA A 49 21.47 11.54 -10.39
C ALA A 49 21.98 12.43 -9.26
N GLU A 50 22.51 13.60 -9.60
CA GLU A 50 22.78 14.65 -8.63
C GLU A 50 21.56 14.76 -7.70
N THR A 51 21.77 14.53 -6.40
CA THR A 51 20.68 14.45 -5.42
C THR A 51 20.10 15.84 -5.25
N GLY A 52 18.94 16.09 -5.89
CA GLY A 52 18.15 17.29 -5.62
C GLY A 52 17.82 17.35 -4.12
N ASN A 53 17.74 18.54 -3.58
CA ASN A 53 17.40 18.72 -2.17
C ASN A 53 15.88 18.61 -1.99
N TYR A 54 15.40 17.47 -1.48
CA TYR A 54 13.97 17.24 -1.23
C TYR A 54 13.63 17.50 0.22
N ILE A 55 12.51 18.18 0.43
CA ILE A 55 11.94 18.43 1.76
C ILE A 55 10.55 17.78 1.78
N VAL A 56 10.40 16.70 2.53
CA VAL A 56 9.09 16.11 2.79
C VAL A 56 8.46 16.89 3.95
N LEU A 57 7.44 17.70 3.64
CA LEU A 57 6.78 18.56 4.61
C LEU A 57 5.99 17.79 5.66
N GLY A 58 5.46 16.62 5.28
CA GLY A 58 4.69 15.76 6.14
C GLY A 58 3.83 14.77 5.35
N THR A 59 2.96 14.09 6.08
CA THR A 59 1.95 13.19 5.53
C THR A 59 0.61 13.53 6.14
N LEU A 60 -0.37 13.82 5.30
CA LEU A 60 -1.74 14.14 5.72
C LEU A 60 -2.63 12.93 5.49
N THR A 61 -3.32 12.50 6.55
CA THR A 61 -4.29 11.40 6.50
C THR A 61 -5.70 11.95 6.40
N ASP A 62 -6.58 11.23 5.70
CA ASP A 62 -7.96 11.64 5.45
C ASP A 62 -9.00 10.63 5.95
N GLN A 63 -8.58 9.52 6.54
CA GLN A 63 -9.45 8.46 7.07
C GLN A 63 -10.45 7.88 6.05
N PHE A 64 -10.09 7.89 4.75
CA PHE A 64 -10.93 7.56 3.59
C PHE A 64 -12.09 8.52 3.33
N ASP A 65 -12.07 9.71 3.94
CA ASP A 65 -13.01 10.78 3.66
C ASP A 65 -12.51 11.66 2.51
N ARG A 66 -13.22 11.63 1.38
CA ARG A 66 -12.85 12.39 0.18
C ARG A 66 -12.93 13.90 0.38
N ALA A 67 -13.85 14.37 1.22
CA ALA A 67 -13.93 15.79 1.54
C ALA A 67 -12.72 16.23 2.37
N GLN A 68 -12.32 15.40 3.33
CA GLN A 68 -11.10 15.63 4.10
C GLN A 68 -9.84 15.54 3.23
N ALA A 69 -9.77 14.59 2.28
CA ALA A 69 -8.65 14.48 1.34
C ALA A 69 -8.48 15.79 0.55
N LYS A 70 -9.58 16.36 0.02
CA LYS A 70 -9.56 17.65 -0.67
C LYS A 70 -9.18 18.80 0.25
N ALA A 71 -9.77 18.90 1.43
CA ALA A 71 -9.46 19.94 2.42
C ALA A 71 -7.98 19.94 2.81
N ASN A 72 -7.37 18.77 2.96
CA ASN A 72 -5.94 18.63 3.21
C ASN A 72 -5.08 19.25 2.09
N VAL A 73 -5.50 19.13 0.84
CA VAL A 73 -4.81 19.74 -0.31
C VAL A 73 -4.96 21.25 -0.30
N GLU A 74 -6.18 21.75 -0.08
CA GLU A 74 -6.47 23.20 0.00
C GLU A 74 -5.67 23.85 1.12
N ASP A 75 -5.61 23.23 2.30
CA ASP A 75 -4.79 23.66 3.44
C ASP A 75 -3.30 23.69 3.09
N THR A 76 -2.81 22.67 2.35
CA THR A 76 -1.42 22.61 1.92
C THR A 76 -1.09 23.76 0.98
N LEU A 77 -1.95 24.05 0.00
CA LEU A 77 -1.79 25.15 -0.94
C LEU A 77 -1.77 26.50 -0.22
N ALA A 78 -2.64 26.68 0.79
CA ALA A 78 -2.70 27.92 1.57
C ALA A 78 -1.45 28.15 2.42
N ARG A 79 -0.86 27.09 2.99
CA ARG A 79 0.30 27.18 3.89
C ARG A 79 1.64 27.16 3.18
N HIS A 80 1.73 26.53 2.00
CA HIS A 80 2.96 26.28 1.28
C HIS A 80 2.86 26.77 -0.18
N SER A 81 3.01 28.08 -0.39
CA SER A 81 2.94 28.69 -1.72
C SER A 81 4.01 28.16 -2.68
N ASP A 82 5.11 27.65 -2.13
CA ASP A 82 6.28 27.09 -2.82
C ASP A 82 6.30 25.55 -2.84
N ILE A 83 5.15 24.89 -2.62
CA ILE A 83 5.02 23.44 -2.80
C ILE A 83 5.36 23.04 -4.24
N ALA A 84 6.25 22.07 -4.39
CA ALA A 84 6.73 21.63 -5.70
C ALA A 84 6.06 20.32 -6.18
N ALA A 85 5.70 19.43 -5.25
CA ALA A 85 4.94 18.22 -5.59
C ALA A 85 3.93 17.82 -4.52
N MET A 86 2.84 17.26 -4.98
CA MET A 86 1.81 16.60 -4.17
C MET A 86 1.68 15.14 -4.60
N VAL A 87 1.67 14.23 -3.64
CA VAL A 87 1.69 12.80 -3.89
C VAL A 87 0.48 12.13 -3.25
N GLY A 88 -0.42 11.62 -4.08
CA GLY A 88 -1.57 10.84 -3.61
C GLY A 88 -1.24 9.36 -3.59
N LEU A 89 -1.28 8.71 -2.43
CA LEU A 89 -0.83 7.32 -2.24
C LEU A 89 -1.96 6.28 -2.24
N PHE A 90 -3.21 6.69 -2.42
CA PHE A 90 -4.37 5.83 -2.68
C PHE A 90 -5.14 6.33 -3.91
N ALA A 91 -5.91 5.46 -4.56
CA ALA A 91 -6.59 5.72 -5.81
C ALA A 91 -7.42 7.02 -5.87
N TYR A 92 -8.02 7.44 -4.76
CA TYR A 92 -8.87 8.62 -4.68
C TYR A 92 -8.12 9.91 -4.30
N ASN A 93 -6.89 9.83 -3.78
CA ASN A 93 -6.11 11.02 -3.42
C ASN A 93 -5.71 11.86 -4.64
N PRO A 94 -5.16 11.28 -5.75
CA PRO A 94 -4.81 12.09 -6.91
C PRO A 94 -5.99 12.85 -7.54
N PRO A 95 -7.20 12.26 -7.72
CA PRO A 95 -8.38 13.03 -8.13
C PRO A 95 -8.70 14.22 -7.21
N ALA A 96 -8.59 14.05 -5.89
CA ALA A 96 -8.82 15.13 -4.93
C ALA A 96 -7.75 16.25 -5.06
N ILE A 97 -6.48 15.86 -5.32
CA ILE A 97 -5.39 16.82 -5.59
C ILE A 97 -5.69 17.61 -6.86
N LEU A 98 -6.06 16.94 -7.95
CA LEU A 98 -6.36 17.58 -9.22
C LEU A 98 -7.53 18.57 -9.09
N GLU A 99 -8.60 18.18 -8.39
CA GLU A 99 -9.76 19.03 -8.16
C GLU A 99 -9.39 20.31 -7.39
N ALA A 100 -8.61 20.18 -6.30
CA ALA A 100 -8.17 21.33 -5.51
C ALA A 100 -7.22 22.25 -6.29
N LEU A 101 -6.27 21.69 -7.07
CA LEU A 101 -5.38 22.46 -7.93
C LEU A 101 -6.15 23.20 -9.02
N GLN A 102 -7.17 22.59 -9.61
CA GLN A 102 -8.03 23.23 -10.60
C GLN A 102 -8.81 24.40 -10.01
N GLN A 103 -9.38 24.23 -8.82
CA GLN A 103 -10.10 25.30 -8.11
C GLN A 103 -9.19 26.45 -7.67
N ALA A 104 -7.92 26.17 -7.42
CA ALA A 104 -6.90 27.17 -7.07
C ALA A 104 -6.26 27.83 -8.32
N ASP A 105 -6.72 27.52 -9.53
CA ASP A 105 -6.15 27.96 -10.82
C ASP A 105 -4.64 27.66 -10.92
N ARG A 106 -4.25 26.45 -10.46
CA ARG A 106 -2.85 25.99 -10.45
C ARG A 106 -2.63 24.73 -11.30
N LEU A 107 -3.59 24.38 -12.13
CA LEU A 107 -3.54 23.26 -13.07
C LEU A 107 -3.53 23.80 -14.51
N GLY A 108 -2.72 23.23 -15.41
CA GLY A 108 -2.65 23.61 -16.82
C GLY A 108 -1.25 23.98 -17.28
N GLU A 109 -1.12 24.84 -18.31
CA GLU A 109 0.17 25.14 -18.96
C GLU A 109 1.20 25.75 -18.00
N ASP A 110 0.74 26.54 -17.02
CA ASP A 110 1.57 27.17 -15.98
C ASP A 110 1.64 26.34 -14.69
N GLN A 111 1.36 25.03 -14.76
CA GLN A 111 1.37 24.17 -13.59
C GLN A 111 2.76 24.11 -12.93
N THR A 112 2.83 24.64 -11.73
CA THR A 112 4.09 24.67 -10.93
C THR A 112 4.18 23.52 -9.93
N VAL A 113 3.06 22.83 -9.65
CA VAL A 113 2.98 21.71 -8.71
C VAL A 113 2.91 20.42 -9.47
N GLN A 114 3.92 19.56 -9.31
CA GLN A 114 3.88 18.22 -9.90
C GLN A 114 2.93 17.32 -9.11
N VAL A 115 2.08 16.58 -9.81
CA VAL A 115 1.19 15.57 -9.21
C VAL A 115 1.73 14.19 -9.53
N ILE A 116 2.00 13.41 -8.48
CA ILE A 116 2.41 12.02 -8.58
C ILE A 116 1.33 11.17 -7.91
N ALA A 117 0.99 10.07 -8.55
CA ALA A 117 -0.18 9.29 -8.20
C ALA A 117 0.15 7.87 -7.76
N PHE A 118 -0.84 7.24 -7.21
CA PHE A 118 -0.90 5.81 -6.96
C PHE A 118 -2.24 5.26 -7.44
N ASP A 119 -2.23 4.02 -7.93
CA ASP A 119 -3.36 3.32 -8.52
C ASP A 119 -3.87 3.93 -9.87
N GLU A 120 -5.00 3.41 -10.35
CA GLU A 120 -5.50 3.59 -11.72
C GLU A 120 -6.88 4.24 -11.80
N ALA A 121 -7.16 5.27 -11.00
CA ALA A 121 -8.40 6.04 -11.17
C ALA A 121 -8.46 6.67 -12.58
N ASP A 122 -9.64 6.70 -13.19
CA ASP A 122 -9.81 7.22 -14.55
C ASP A 122 -9.35 8.67 -14.69
N GLU A 123 -9.62 9.51 -13.67
CA GLU A 123 -9.15 10.89 -13.62
C GLU A 123 -7.62 10.99 -13.55
N THR A 124 -6.98 10.06 -12.86
CA THR A 124 -5.52 9.97 -12.77
C THR A 124 -4.92 9.58 -14.12
N LEU A 125 -5.47 8.55 -14.77
CA LEU A 125 -5.00 8.10 -16.09
C LEU A 125 -5.23 9.17 -17.16
N GLN A 126 -6.37 9.85 -17.12
CA GLN A 126 -6.63 11.00 -18.00
C GLN A 126 -5.64 12.12 -17.72
N GLY A 127 -5.37 12.44 -16.46
CA GLY A 127 -4.39 13.45 -16.08
C GLY A 127 -2.97 13.16 -16.58
N ILE A 128 -2.58 11.88 -16.65
CA ILE A 128 -1.29 11.48 -17.25
C ILE A 128 -1.27 11.75 -18.75
N LYS A 129 -2.37 11.46 -19.46
CA LYS A 129 -2.50 11.75 -20.90
C LYS A 129 -2.43 13.25 -21.17
N ASP A 130 -3.10 14.04 -20.37
CA ASP A 130 -3.18 15.50 -20.48
C ASP A 130 -1.90 16.20 -19.99
N GLY A 131 -1.07 15.50 -19.21
CA GLY A 131 0.19 16.00 -18.65
C GLY A 131 0.02 16.74 -17.33
N THR A 132 -1.15 16.70 -16.69
CA THR A 132 -1.41 17.29 -15.36
C THR A 132 -0.98 16.36 -14.23
N VAL A 133 -0.81 15.06 -14.50
CA VAL A 133 -0.19 14.08 -13.60
C VAL A 133 1.07 13.57 -14.28
N TYR A 134 2.20 13.59 -13.58
CA TYR A 134 3.48 13.12 -14.13
C TYR A 134 3.48 11.61 -14.39
N GLY A 135 2.95 10.83 -13.45
CA GLY A 135 2.83 9.39 -13.53
C GLY A 135 2.19 8.80 -12.29
N THR A 136 1.89 7.52 -12.37
CA THR A 136 1.31 6.75 -11.28
C THR A 136 2.05 5.42 -11.09
N VAL A 137 2.03 4.90 -9.85
CA VAL A 137 2.41 3.53 -9.53
C VAL A 137 1.13 2.71 -9.38
N VAL A 138 0.93 1.75 -10.26
CA VAL A 138 -0.28 0.93 -10.26
C VAL A 138 -0.02 -0.46 -9.68
N GLN A 139 -1.01 -0.96 -8.98
CA GLN A 139 -1.11 -2.34 -8.53
C GLN A 139 -1.78 -3.20 -9.61
N ASN A 140 -2.18 -4.41 -9.25
CA ASN A 140 -2.97 -5.26 -10.12
C ASN A 140 -4.14 -5.89 -9.35
N PRO A 141 -5.16 -5.10 -8.98
CA PRO A 141 -6.28 -5.58 -8.18
C PRO A 141 -7.03 -6.75 -8.85
N TYR A 142 -7.13 -6.75 -10.18
CA TYR A 142 -7.69 -7.90 -10.89
C TYR A 142 -6.94 -9.20 -10.55
N MET A 143 -5.60 -9.16 -10.56
CA MET A 143 -4.80 -10.33 -10.23
C MET A 143 -4.81 -10.67 -8.75
N TYR A 144 -5.01 -9.69 -7.86
CA TYR A 144 -5.23 -9.98 -6.42
C TYR A 144 -6.47 -10.84 -6.23
N GLY A 145 -7.59 -10.46 -6.86
CA GLY A 145 -8.81 -11.25 -6.81
C GLY A 145 -8.68 -12.62 -7.46
N TYR A 146 -8.13 -12.66 -8.68
CA TYR A 146 -7.95 -13.90 -9.43
C TYR A 146 -7.04 -14.89 -8.69
N LYS A 147 -5.86 -14.45 -8.26
CA LYS A 147 -4.87 -15.29 -7.57
C LYS A 147 -5.35 -15.75 -6.20
N SER A 148 -6.12 -14.94 -5.49
CA SER A 148 -6.73 -15.33 -4.20
C SER A 148 -7.64 -16.56 -4.35
N VAL A 149 -8.52 -16.54 -5.34
CA VAL A 149 -9.41 -17.70 -5.61
C VAL A 149 -8.60 -18.90 -6.11
N GLU A 150 -7.62 -18.69 -6.98
CA GLU A 150 -6.76 -19.77 -7.49
C GLU A 150 -6.00 -20.46 -6.34
N VAL A 151 -5.40 -19.70 -5.42
CA VAL A 151 -4.68 -20.25 -4.26
C VAL A 151 -5.62 -20.96 -3.30
N LEU A 152 -6.79 -20.39 -2.98
CA LEU A 152 -7.77 -21.02 -2.11
C LEU A 152 -8.30 -22.34 -2.71
N ALA A 153 -8.56 -22.38 -4.01
CA ALA A 153 -8.99 -23.59 -4.70
C ALA A 153 -7.90 -24.67 -4.73
N ALA A 154 -6.64 -24.28 -4.91
CA ALA A 154 -5.51 -25.20 -4.83
C ALA A 154 -5.38 -25.81 -3.42
N LEU A 155 -5.45 -24.98 -2.39
CA LEU A 155 -5.39 -25.40 -0.99
C LEU A 155 -6.58 -26.31 -0.63
N GLU A 156 -7.79 -26.02 -1.13
CA GLU A 156 -8.97 -26.88 -0.95
C GLU A 156 -8.76 -28.26 -1.57
N SER A 157 -8.08 -28.33 -2.71
CA SER A 157 -7.73 -29.60 -3.37
C SER A 157 -6.53 -30.34 -2.74
N GLY A 158 -5.97 -29.82 -1.63
CA GLY A 158 -4.84 -30.43 -0.90
C GLY A 158 -3.45 -30.05 -1.45
N LYS A 159 -3.35 -29.10 -2.39
CA LYS A 159 -2.07 -28.63 -2.92
C LYS A 159 -1.52 -27.52 -2.02
N THR A 160 -0.51 -27.83 -1.21
CA THR A 160 0.13 -26.87 -0.30
C THR A 160 1.41 -26.24 -0.85
N ASP A 161 1.95 -26.79 -1.91
CA ASP A 161 3.13 -26.31 -2.65
C ASP A 161 2.91 -24.95 -3.33
N VAL A 162 1.66 -24.50 -3.42
CA VAL A 162 1.29 -23.16 -3.91
C VAL A 162 1.66 -22.02 -2.94
N ILE A 163 2.02 -22.36 -1.69
CA ILE A 163 2.45 -21.38 -0.68
C ILE A 163 3.98 -21.27 -0.71
N PRO A 164 4.56 -20.12 -1.07
CA PRO A 164 5.99 -19.89 -0.97
C PRO A 164 6.50 -19.99 0.47
N LYS A 165 7.80 -20.24 0.66
CA LYS A 165 8.42 -20.37 1.99
C LYS A 165 8.30 -19.11 2.84
N ASP A 166 8.36 -17.94 2.20
CA ASP A 166 8.21 -16.62 2.82
C ASP A 166 6.73 -16.22 3.03
N LYS A 167 5.79 -17.08 2.59
CA LYS A 167 4.35 -16.81 2.66
C LYS A 167 3.93 -15.52 1.97
N PHE A 168 4.59 -15.17 0.88
CA PHE A 168 4.30 -14.00 0.06
C PHE A 168 4.21 -14.38 -1.43
N ILE A 169 3.10 -14.04 -2.07
CA ILE A 169 2.93 -14.13 -3.53
C ILE A 169 2.95 -12.72 -4.06
N ASP A 170 4.10 -12.35 -4.62
CA ASP A 170 4.31 -11.03 -5.20
C ASP A 170 3.55 -10.86 -6.52
N ILE A 171 2.79 -9.79 -6.60
CA ILE A 171 2.17 -9.28 -7.83
C ILE A 171 2.72 -7.87 -8.04
N PRO A 172 3.82 -7.73 -8.80
CA PRO A 172 4.60 -6.51 -8.84
C PRO A 172 3.80 -5.27 -9.27
N ALA A 173 4.08 -4.15 -8.63
CA ALA A 173 3.63 -2.84 -9.07
C ALA A 173 4.31 -2.42 -10.37
N ARG A 174 3.71 -1.47 -11.09
CA ARG A 174 4.26 -0.88 -12.32
C ARG A 174 4.14 0.63 -12.28
N GLN A 175 5.14 1.33 -12.82
CA GLN A 175 5.04 2.75 -13.09
C GLN A 175 4.35 2.96 -14.45
N ILE A 176 3.38 3.85 -14.48
CA ILE A 176 2.68 4.26 -15.70
C ILE A 176 2.97 5.75 -15.94
N ARG A 177 3.44 6.05 -17.12
CA ARG A 177 3.79 7.39 -17.60
C ARG A 177 3.04 7.70 -18.89
N LYS A 178 3.26 8.88 -19.43
CA LYS A 178 2.57 9.37 -20.64
C LYS A 178 2.74 8.46 -21.86
N ASP A 179 3.87 7.82 -22.00
CA ASP A 179 4.20 6.89 -23.09
C ASP A 179 3.57 5.49 -22.96
N THR A 180 3.10 5.12 -21.76
CA THR A 180 2.54 3.78 -21.45
C THR A 180 1.08 3.80 -21.02
N VAL A 181 0.50 4.96 -20.77
CA VAL A 181 -0.85 5.08 -20.20
C VAL A 181 -1.96 4.58 -21.15
N ASP A 182 -1.83 4.80 -22.45
CA ASP A 182 -2.86 4.39 -23.43
C ASP A 182 -2.96 2.86 -23.52
N ASP A 183 -1.85 2.18 -23.62
CA ASP A 183 -1.80 0.72 -23.67
C ASP A 183 -2.30 0.12 -22.33
N PHE A 184 -1.83 0.67 -21.22
CA PHE A 184 -2.28 0.25 -19.91
C PHE A 184 -3.80 0.39 -19.71
N TRP A 185 -4.34 1.56 -20.04
CA TRP A 185 -5.78 1.83 -19.87
C TRP A 185 -6.65 0.98 -20.78
N THR A 186 -6.18 0.73 -22.01
CA THR A 186 -6.85 -0.18 -22.95
C THR A 186 -6.90 -1.61 -22.39
N ASP A 187 -5.78 -2.12 -21.92
CA ASP A 187 -5.70 -3.44 -21.27
C ASP A 187 -6.60 -3.53 -20.03
N LEU A 188 -6.61 -2.50 -19.19
CA LEU A 188 -7.45 -2.44 -18.00
C LEU A 188 -8.93 -2.50 -18.38
N LYS A 189 -9.37 -1.67 -19.32
CA LYS A 189 -10.76 -1.66 -19.80
C LYS A 189 -11.18 -3.00 -20.40
N ALA A 190 -10.29 -3.68 -21.12
CA ALA A 190 -10.56 -5.01 -21.66
C ALA A 190 -10.76 -6.06 -20.54
N LYS A 191 -9.98 -5.98 -19.47
CA LYS A 191 -10.07 -6.91 -18.31
C LYS A 191 -11.32 -6.67 -17.45
N VAL A 192 -11.73 -5.41 -17.28
CA VAL A 192 -12.86 -5.06 -16.41
C VAL A 192 -14.17 -4.89 -17.17
N GLY A 193 -14.12 -4.77 -18.49
CA GLY A 193 -15.28 -4.71 -19.37
C GLY A 193 -16.06 -6.03 -19.39
N GLY A 194 -17.38 -5.91 -19.54
CA GLY A 194 -18.30 -7.05 -19.60
C GLY A 194 -18.91 -7.43 -18.25
N ASP A 195 -20.14 -7.94 -18.31
CA ASP A 195 -20.89 -8.46 -17.18
C ASP A 195 -20.48 -9.90 -16.90
N ALA A 196 -19.38 -10.09 -16.17
CA ALA A 196 -19.02 -11.39 -15.67
C ALA A 196 -20.08 -11.85 -14.64
N LYS A 197 -20.91 -12.80 -15.00
CA LYS A 197 -21.89 -13.39 -14.07
C LYS A 197 -21.19 -14.33 -13.11
N ASN A 198 -21.54 -14.23 -11.86
CA ASN A 198 -21.11 -15.15 -10.81
C ASN A 198 -22.20 -16.19 -10.60
N ASP A 199 -22.19 -17.23 -11.42
CA ASP A 199 -23.20 -18.29 -11.35
C ASP A 199 -22.92 -19.20 -10.14
N THR A 200 -23.94 -19.42 -9.30
CA THR A 200 -23.83 -20.38 -8.18
C THR A 200 -23.78 -21.81 -8.73
N LYS A 201 -22.78 -22.57 -8.24
CA LYS A 201 -22.52 -23.96 -8.63
C LYS A 201 -22.82 -24.87 -7.45
N GLU A 202 -23.86 -25.71 -7.57
CA GLU A 202 -24.28 -26.62 -6.50
C GLU A 202 -23.14 -27.59 -6.13
N GLY A 203 -22.96 -27.83 -4.82
CA GLY A 203 -21.97 -28.78 -4.30
C GLY A 203 -20.50 -28.38 -4.50
N LYS A 204 -20.21 -27.17 -4.97
CA LYS A 204 -18.84 -26.69 -5.15
C LYS A 204 -18.36 -25.85 -3.96
N PRO A 205 -17.04 -25.88 -3.67
CA PRO A 205 -16.45 -25.05 -2.64
C PRO A 205 -16.81 -23.56 -2.83
N ARG A 206 -16.95 -22.84 -1.71
CA ARG A 206 -17.24 -21.41 -1.68
C ARG A 206 -16.08 -20.65 -1.03
N PHE A 207 -15.59 -19.65 -1.73
CA PHE A 207 -14.53 -18.77 -1.26
C PHE A 207 -15.05 -17.35 -1.18
N ALA A 208 -14.71 -16.65 -0.10
CA ALA A 208 -15.07 -15.26 0.10
C ALA A 208 -13.84 -14.35 -0.08
N TYR A 209 -14.05 -13.25 -0.77
CA TYR A 209 -13.08 -12.17 -0.95
C TYR A 209 -13.61 -10.94 -0.21
N VAL A 210 -12.98 -10.57 0.89
CA VAL A 210 -13.40 -9.47 1.78
C VAL A 210 -12.44 -8.30 1.60
N THR A 211 -12.96 -7.17 1.16
CA THR A 211 -12.18 -5.96 0.92
C THR A 211 -12.05 -5.11 2.20
N ASN A 212 -11.28 -4.03 2.15
CA ASN A 212 -11.14 -3.09 3.26
C ASN A 212 -12.04 -1.84 3.13
N GLY A 213 -12.94 -1.83 2.14
CA GLY A 213 -13.87 -0.74 1.89
C GLY A 213 -14.56 -0.86 0.55
N VAL A 214 -15.24 0.21 0.13
CA VAL A 214 -15.93 0.33 -1.17
C VAL A 214 -15.17 1.32 -2.05
N ALA A 215 -14.61 0.84 -3.17
CA ALA A 215 -13.87 1.67 -4.12
C ALA A 215 -13.84 1.05 -5.52
N SER A 216 -13.52 1.83 -6.56
CA SER A 216 -13.31 1.35 -7.94
C SER A 216 -12.22 0.27 -8.01
N PHE A 217 -11.15 0.40 -7.23
CA PHE A 217 -10.10 -0.60 -7.03
C PHE A 217 -10.68 -1.99 -6.72
N TRP A 218 -11.64 -2.06 -5.79
CA TRP A 218 -12.29 -3.31 -5.40
C TRP A 218 -13.26 -3.84 -6.46
N THR A 219 -13.84 -2.96 -7.27
CA THR A 219 -14.63 -3.37 -8.43
C THR A 219 -13.74 -4.09 -9.45
N ILE A 220 -12.53 -3.62 -9.70
CA ILE A 220 -11.56 -4.29 -10.56
C ILE A 220 -11.16 -5.66 -9.98
N ALA A 221 -10.87 -5.74 -8.68
CA ALA A 221 -10.54 -7.00 -8.01
C ALA A 221 -11.69 -8.01 -8.10
N SER A 222 -12.94 -7.58 -7.95
CA SER A 222 -14.12 -8.44 -8.05
C SER A 222 -14.25 -9.13 -9.41
N LYS A 223 -13.85 -8.45 -10.50
CA LYS A 223 -13.82 -9.07 -11.85
C LYS A 223 -12.81 -10.22 -11.90
N GLY A 224 -11.66 -10.08 -11.26
CA GLY A 224 -10.66 -11.15 -11.12
C GLY A 224 -11.20 -12.35 -10.32
N VAL A 225 -11.86 -12.08 -9.19
CA VAL A 225 -12.51 -13.11 -8.35
C VAL A 225 -13.52 -13.92 -9.15
N ILE A 226 -14.42 -13.23 -9.86
CA ILE A 226 -15.47 -13.87 -10.66
C ILE A 226 -14.86 -14.68 -11.82
N ALA A 227 -13.86 -14.12 -12.50
CA ALA A 227 -13.19 -14.81 -13.60
C ALA A 227 -12.51 -16.10 -13.14
N ALA A 228 -11.81 -16.07 -11.99
CA ALA A 228 -11.20 -17.26 -11.41
C ALA A 228 -12.25 -18.28 -10.94
N GLY A 229 -13.32 -17.82 -10.27
CA GLY A 229 -14.44 -18.69 -9.85
C GLY A 229 -15.08 -19.42 -11.00
N ASN A 230 -15.31 -18.75 -12.12
CA ASN A 230 -15.87 -19.34 -13.33
C ASN A 230 -14.90 -20.34 -13.98
N LYS A 231 -13.62 -19.97 -14.11
CA LYS A 231 -12.59 -20.83 -14.71
C LYS A 231 -12.35 -22.10 -13.90
N LEU A 232 -12.35 -22.00 -12.57
CA LEU A 232 -12.07 -23.12 -11.67
C LEU A 232 -13.32 -23.91 -11.26
N GLY A 233 -14.52 -23.44 -11.65
CA GLY A 233 -15.77 -24.08 -11.30
C GLY A 233 -16.11 -24.03 -9.81
N VAL A 234 -15.72 -22.99 -9.10
CA VAL A 234 -15.97 -22.78 -7.67
C VAL A 234 -16.91 -21.60 -7.45
N ASN A 235 -17.53 -21.53 -6.26
CA ASN A 235 -18.37 -20.39 -5.86
C ASN A 235 -17.49 -19.31 -5.24
N THR A 236 -17.82 -18.05 -5.53
CA THR A 236 -17.11 -16.91 -4.98
C THR A 236 -18.08 -15.84 -4.50
N ASP A 237 -17.81 -15.25 -3.34
CA ASP A 237 -18.52 -14.08 -2.80
C ASP A 237 -17.53 -12.92 -2.68
N VAL A 238 -17.95 -11.71 -3.06
CA VAL A 238 -17.17 -10.48 -2.83
C VAL A 238 -17.94 -9.61 -1.86
N LEU A 239 -17.31 -9.28 -0.74
CA LEU A 239 -17.90 -8.48 0.34
C LEU A 239 -17.08 -7.21 0.53
N MET A 240 -17.76 -6.06 0.48
CA MET A 240 -17.16 -4.74 0.59
C MET A 240 -17.74 -4.02 1.82
N PRO A 241 -17.01 -3.92 2.93
CA PRO A 241 -17.49 -3.28 4.14
C PRO A 241 -17.65 -1.77 3.93
N ALA A 242 -18.88 -1.28 3.96
CA ALA A 242 -19.19 0.13 3.78
C ALA A 242 -19.01 0.95 5.06
N GLU A 243 -19.14 0.31 6.21
CA GLU A 243 -19.10 0.94 7.55
C GLU A 243 -17.78 0.65 8.29
N GLY A 244 -16.72 0.30 7.56
CA GLY A 244 -15.38 0.10 8.10
C GLY A 244 -15.20 -1.18 8.93
N ILE A 245 -14.41 -1.10 10.02
CA ILE A 245 -13.95 -2.26 10.81
C ILE A 245 -15.10 -3.10 11.37
N ALA A 246 -16.16 -2.45 11.89
CA ALA A 246 -17.28 -3.16 12.49
C ALA A 246 -18.05 -4.01 11.46
N ASP A 247 -18.21 -3.47 10.25
CA ASP A 247 -18.85 -4.17 9.14
C ASP A 247 -17.98 -5.32 8.63
N GLN A 248 -16.67 -5.09 8.46
CA GLN A 248 -15.74 -6.14 8.08
C GLN A 248 -15.71 -7.29 9.10
N LYS A 249 -15.71 -6.97 10.40
CA LYS A 249 -15.79 -7.97 11.46
C LYS A 249 -17.04 -8.83 11.33
N ARG A 250 -18.22 -8.19 11.21
CA ARG A 250 -19.50 -8.89 11.05
C ARG A 250 -19.51 -9.81 9.82
N MET A 251 -18.94 -9.34 8.68
CA MET A 251 -18.81 -10.13 7.46
C MET A 251 -17.96 -11.38 7.67
N ILE A 252 -16.82 -11.27 8.34
CA ILE A 252 -15.93 -12.39 8.62
C ILE A 252 -16.60 -13.40 9.57
N GLU A 253 -17.26 -12.95 10.62
CA GLU A 253 -18.00 -13.79 11.58
C GLU A 253 -19.16 -14.56 10.90
N ASP A 254 -19.88 -13.91 9.98
CA ASP A 254 -20.93 -14.56 9.17
C ASP A 254 -20.33 -15.66 8.25
N LEU A 255 -19.21 -15.36 7.59
CA LEU A 255 -18.52 -16.34 6.73
C LEU A 255 -18.04 -17.57 7.50
N ILE A 256 -17.49 -17.37 8.71
CA ILE A 256 -17.10 -18.45 9.62
C ILE A 256 -18.34 -19.32 9.96
N THR A 257 -19.44 -18.68 10.33
CA THR A 257 -20.69 -19.33 10.70
C THR A 257 -21.29 -20.13 9.52
N ARG A 258 -21.20 -19.60 8.31
CA ARG A 258 -21.66 -20.25 7.08
C ARG A 258 -20.73 -21.39 6.62
N GLY A 259 -19.56 -21.53 7.21
CA GLY A 259 -18.63 -22.62 6.91
C GLY A 259 -18.04 -22.55 5.50
N VAL A 260 -17.66 -21.35 5.02
CA VAL A 260 -16.98 -21.20 3.74
C VAL A 260 -15.61 -21.87 3.77
N GLN A 261 -15.16 -22.45 2.65
CA GLN A 261 -13.92 -23.22 2.59
C GLN A 261 -12.66 -22.36 2.55
N GLY A 262 -12.80 -21.05 2.29
CA GLY A 262 -11.67 -20.13 2.35
C GLY A 262 -12.10 -18.67 2.34
N ILE A 263 -11.31 -17.85 3.03
CA ILE A 263 -11.47 -16.41 3.11
C ILE A 263 -10.17 -15.76 2.66
N ALA A 264 -10.26 -14.87 1.68
CA ALA A 264 -9.23 -13.91 1.34
C ALA A 264 -9.67 -12.54 1.88
N VAL A 265 -8.86 -11.90 2.72
CA VAL A 265 -9.24 -10.63 3.34
C VAL A 265 -8.13 -9.59 3.20
N SER A 266 -8.51 -8.33 2.92
CA SER A 266 -7.65 -7.15 3.10
C SER A 266 -8.02 -6.52 4.45
N PRO A 267 -7.21 -6.71 5.51
CA PRO A 267 -7.54 -6.19 6.84
C PRO A 267 -7.56 -4.66 6.86
N ILE A 268 -8.55 -4.08 7.52
CA ILE A 268 -8.63 -2.63 7.73
C ILE A 268 -7.62 -2.18 8.79
N ASP A 269 -7.45 -3.02 9.83
CA ASP A 269 -6.55 -2.77 10.95
C ASP A 269 -5.80 -4.06 11.28
N ALA A 270 -4.57 -4.17 10.76
CA ALA A 270 -3.75 -5.36 10.87
C ALA A 270 -3.38 -5.75 12.32
N GLU A 271 -3.35 -4.77 13.23
CA GLU A 271 -2.97 -4.98 14.62
C GLU A 271 -4.16 -5.42 15.48
N ASN A 272 -5.29 -4.71 15.36
CA ASN A 272 -6.44 -4.94 16.22
C ASN A 272 -7.37 -6.06 15.73
N GLN A 273 -7.18 -6.55 14.50
CA GLN A 273 -7.98 -7.66 13.95
C GLN A 273 -7.31 -9.03 14.07
N VAL A 274 -6.12 -9.15 14.69
CA VAL A 274 -5.39 -10.43 14.80
C VAL A 274 -6.22 -11.55 15.39
N ASP A 275 -6.95 -11.30 16.48
CA ASP A 275 -7.77 -12.33 17.13
C ASP A 275 -8.92 -12.82 16.25
N LEU A 276 -9.60 -11.92 15.56
CA LEU A 276 -10.66 -12.26 14.61
C LEU A 276 -10.11 -13.10 13.44
N LEU A 277 -8.97 -12.68 12.89
CA LEU A 277 -8.32 -13.40 11.79
C LEU A 277 -7.84 -14.78 12.21
N ASN A 278 -7.33 -14.92 13.43
CA ASN A 278 -6.94 -16.21 14.00
C ASN A 278 -8.15 -17.14 14.19
N GLN A 279 -9.29 -16.63 14.67
CA GLN A 279 -10.54 -17.38 14.74
C GLN A 279 -11.00 -17.86 13.35
N ALA A 280 -10.86 -17.02 12.33
CA ALA A 280 -11.14 -17.42 10.96
C ALA A 280 -10.17 -18.52 10.47
N ALA A 281 -8.87 -18.38 10.76
CA ALA A 281 -7.84 -19.35 10.36
C ALA A 281 -8.03 -20.74 11.00
N GLU A 282 -8.64 -20.82 12.20
CA GLU A 282 -8.99 -22.09 12.85
C GLU A 282 -10.14 -22.84 12.15
N LYS A 283 -11.01 -22.13 11.47
CA LYS A 283 -12.24 -22.67 10.89
C LYS A 283 -12.19 -22.84 9.37
N THR A 284 -11.36 -22.04 8.68
CA THR A 284 -11.29 -22.03 7.23
C THR A 284 -9.87 -21.68 6.76
N ARG A 285 -9.61 -21.80 5.45
CA ARG A 285 -8.34 -21.35 4.87
C ARG A 285 -8.33 -19.83 4.79
N LEU A 286 -7.49 -19.22 5.62
CA LEU A 286 -7.34 -17.77 5.65
C LEU A 286 -6.10 -17.34 4.86
N ILE A 287 -6.29 -16.43 3.92
CA ILE A 287 -5.21 -15.71 3.24
C ILE A 287 -5.47 -14.20 3.31
N THR A 288 -4.43 -13.40 3.20
CA THR A 288 -4.56 -11.94 3.10
C THR A 288 -4.21 -11.47 1.69
N HIS A 289 -4.76 -10.32 1.31
CA HIS A 289 -4.43 -9.67 0.04
C HIS A 289 -4.40 -8.15 0.18
N ASP A 290 -3.70 -7.44 -0.73
CA ASP A 290 -3.56 -5.98 -0.76
C ASP A 290 -2.93 -5.38 0.52
N SER A 291 -3.59 -5.51 1.66
CA SER A 291 -3.05 -5.22 2.99
C SER A 291 -2.82 -6.52 3.75
N ASP A 292 -1.69 -6.63 4.45
CA ASP A 292 -1.34 -7.84 5.19
C ASP A 292 -1.62 -7.70 6.69
N ALA A 293 -1.72 -8.83 7.39
CA ALA A 293 -1.71 -8.96 8.83
C ALA A 293 -0.68 -10.02 9.23
N PRO A 294 0.62 -9.72 9.21
CA PRO A 294 1.69 -10.70 9.37
C PRO A 294 1.70 -11.38 10.75
N LYS A 295 1.07 -10.77 11.77
CA LYS A 295 0.90 -11.35 13.12
C LYS A 295 -0.24 -12.37 13.21
N ALA A 296 -1.14 -12.40 12.22
CA ALA A 296 -2.23 -13.37 12.17
C ALA A 296 -1.77 -14.71 11.55
N ASN A 297 -2.50 -15.78 11.85
CA ASN A 297 -2.26 -17.14 11.35
C ASN A 297 -2.69 -17.32 9.88
N ARG A 298 -2.49 -16.31 9.04
CA ARG A 298 -2.79 -16.39 7.62
C ARG A 298 -1.82 -17.34 6.92
N LEU A 299 -2.28 -18.05 5.90
CA LEU A 299 -1.47 -19.00 5.15
C LEU A 299 -0.47 -18.30 4.23
N VAL A 300 -0.92 -17.26 3.52
CA VAL A 300 -0.11 -16.51 2.56
C VAL A 300 -0.69 -15.10 2.39
N TYR A 301 0.16 -14.13 2.09
CA TYR A 301 -0.21 -12.81 1.62
C TYR A 301 -0.07 -12.74 0.11
N ILE A 302 -1.06 -12.15 -0.57
CA ILE A 302 -1.08 -11.92 -2.02
C ILE A 302 -1.17 -10.41 -2.26
N GLY A 303 -0.12 -9.83 -2.81
CA GLY A 303 -0.07 -8.39 -3.00
C GLY A 303 1.21 -7.98 -3.70
N MET A 304 1.57 -6.71 -3.58
CA MET A 304 2.86 -6.19 -4.00
C MET A 304 3.74 -5.93 -2.78
N ASP A 305 5.03 -5.78 -3.01
CA ASP A 305 5.92 -5.14 -2.04
C ASP A 305 5.61 -3.63 -1.98
N ASN A 306 4.84 -3.24 -0.96
CA ASN A 306 4.39 -1.86 -0.78
C ASN A 306 5.54 -0.88 -0.52
N TYR A 307 6.60 -1.32 0.14
CA TYR A 307 7.78 -0.48 0.35
C TYR A 307 8.51 -0.21 -0.96
N THR A 308 8.74 -1.24 -1.79
CA THR A 308 9.32 -1.10 -3.12
C THR A 308 8.44 -0.24 -4.03
N ALA A 309 7.12 -0.43 -4.01
CA ALA A 309 6.18 0.40 -4.77
C ALA A 309 6.23 1.87 -4.33
N GLY A 310 6.37 2.13 -3.02
CA GLY A 310 6.62 3.48 -2.50
C GLY A 310 7.92 4.08 -3.03
N ARG A 311 9.01 3.31 -3.09
CA ARG A 311 10.27 3.76 -3.69
C ARG A 311 10.12 4.10 -5.18
N MET A 312 9.37 3.28 -5.93
CA MET A 312 9.04 3.58 -7.35
C MET A 312 8.29 4.91 -7.49
N CYS A 313 7.37 5.22 -6.56
CA CYS A 313 6.70 6.51 -6.52
C CYS A 313 7.69 7.65 -6.23
N GLY A 314 8.62 7.46 -5.29
CA GLY A 314 9.70 8.40 -5.02
C GLY A 314 10.62 8.66 -6.23
N GLU A 315 10.85 7.64 -7.06
CA GLU A 315 11.58 7.78 -8.33
C GLU A 315 10.83 8.68 -9.32
N LEU A 316 9.50 8.51 -9.47
CA LEU A 316 8.68 9.41 -10.29
C LEU A 316 8.79 10.86 -9.82
N ILE A 317 8.82 11.11 -8.51
CA ILE A 317 9.01 12.47 -7.96
C ILE A 317 10.38 13.02 -8.35
N ARG A 318 11.44 12.22 -8.24
CA ARG A 318 12.80 12.63 -8.61
C ARG A 318 12.94 12.93 -10.10
N GLU A 319 12.25 12.18 -10.95
CA GLU A 319 12.18 12.44 -12.39
C GLU A 319 11.43 13.75 -12.69
N ALA A 320 10.29 13.97 -12.04
CA ALA A 320 9.48 15.18 -12.20
C ALA A 320 10.18 16.45 -11.64
N LEU A 321 10.95 16.29 -10.57
CA LEU A 321 11.63 17.37 -9.87
C LEU A 321 13.15 17.11 -9.75
N PRO A 322 13.93 17.11 -10.84
CA PRO A 322 15.34 16.75 -10.80
C PRO A 322 16.20 17.67 -9.92
N LYS A 323 15.74 18.88 -9.66
CA LYS A 323 16.41 19.86 -8.79
C LYS A 323 15.98 19.80 -7.33
N GLY A 324 15.06 18.89 -6.99
CA GLY A 324 14.44 18.80 -5.68
C GLY A 324 13.26 19.78 -5.50
N GLY A 325 12.76 19.85 -4.27
CA GLY A 325 11.66 20.73 -3.91
C GLY A 325 10.87 20.23 -2.69
N LYS A 326 9.88 21.01 -2.29
CA LYS A 326 8.97 20.67 -1.18
C LYS A 326 7.89 19.70 -1.64
N VAL A 327 7.70 18.61 -0.90
CA VAL A 327 6.79 17.52 -1.22
C VAL A 327 5.83 17.28 -0.06
N MET A 328 4.53 17.17 -0.33
CA MET A 328 3.51 16.74 0.63
C MET A 328 2.91 15.40 0.19
N LEU A 329 2.74 14.49 1.16
CA LEU A 329 2.15 13.18 0.95
C LEU A 329 0.71 13.14 1.48
N PHE A 330 -0.20 12.53 0.70
CA PHE A 330 -1.61 12.36 1.04
C PHE A 330 -1.97 10.88 1.03
N ILE A 331 -2.62 10.39 2.09
CA ILE A 331 -2.91 8.98 2.25
C ILE A 331 -4.12 8.77 3.16
N GLY A 332 -4.82 7.63 3.04
CA GLY A 332 -5.99 7.33 3.85
C GLY A 332 -5.69 7.16 5.33
N ARG A 333 -5.05 6.05 5.69
CA ARG A 333 -4.75 5.68 7.08
C ARG A 333 -3.35 5.07 7.21
N LEU A 334 -2.63 5.45 8.27
CA LEU A 334 -1.30 4.90 8.56
C LEU A 334 -1.33 3.63 9.42
N GLU A 335 -2.48 3.27 9.95
CA GLU A 335 -2.71 2.02 10.67
C GLU A 335 -2.70 0.80 9.74
N GLN A 336 -2.90 1.01 8.44
CA GLN A 336 -2.77 -0.02 7.43
C GLN A 336 -1.30 -0.27 7.08
N ASP A 337 -0.91 -1.53 7.03
CA ASP A 337 0.48 -1.92 6.75
C ASP A 337 0.93 -1.46 5.35
N ASN A 338 0.08 -1.64 4.34
CA ASN A 338 0.36 -1.17 2.98
C ASN A 338 0.60 0.35 2.91
N ALA A 339 -0.21 1.14 3.61
CA ALA A 339 -0.10 2.60 3.65
C ALA A 339 1.23 3.04 4.28
N ARG A 340 1.55 2.45 5.44
CA ARG A 340 2.77 2.73 6.19
C ARG A 340 4.03 2.42 5.37
N LEU A 341 4.09 1.25 4.76
CA LEU A 341 5.23 0.81 3.95
C LEU A 341 5.38 1.65 2.68
N ARG A 342 4.28 1.91 1.97
CA ARG A 342 4.26 2.72 0.76
C ARG A 342 4.78 4.13 1.02
N ARG A 343 4.27 4.78 2.07
CA ARG A 343 4.74 6.09 2.51
C ARG A 343 6.23 6.09 2.84
N GLN A 344 6.70 5.11 3.61
CA GLN A 344 8.10 5.04 4.00
C GLN A 344 9.03 4.84 2.80
N GLY A 345 8.63 4.02 1.83
CA GLY A 345 9.36 3.83 0.58
C GLY A 345 9.55 5.13 -0.19
N VAL A 346 8.50 5.97 -0.30
CA VAL A 346 8.60 7.32 -0.90
C VAL A 346 9.62 8.17 -0.19
N ILE A 347 9.54 8.27 1.14
CA ILE A 347 10.43 9.09 1.96
C ILE A 347 11.89 8.65 1.78
N ASP A 348 12.16 7.36 1.88
CA ASP A 348 13.52 6.83 1.77
C ASP A 348 14.11 7.03 0.37
N ALA A 349 13.29 6.92 -0.69
CA ALA A 349 13.73 7.22 -2.04
C ALA A 349 14.10 8.70 -2.22
N LEU A 350 13.25 9.61 -1.72
CA LEU A 350 13.50 11.06 -1.81
C LEU A 350 14.72 11.49 -1.03
N LEU A 351 14.90 10.96 0.18
CA LEU A 351 16.01 11.32 1.07
C LEU A 351 17.29 10.55 0.78
N GLY A 352 17.35 9.74 -0.29
CA GLY A 352 18.54 8.98 -0.70
C GLY A 352 18.96 7.93 0.33
N ARG A 353 18.03 7.42 1.14
CA ARG A 353 18.31 6.44 2.18
C ARG A 353 18.36 5.02 1.62
N SER A 354 19.16 4.17 2.26
CA SER A 354 19.15 2.72 2.00
C SER A 354 17.77 2.11 2.24
N ALA A 355 17.44 1.06 1.50
CA ALA A 355 16.19 0.34 1.67
C ALA A 355 16.09 -0.26 3.09
N ASP A 356 15.00 0.05 3.80
CA ASP A 356 14.72 -0.45 5.13
C ASP A 356 13.19 -0.36 5.38
N ASN A 357 12.49 -1.47 5.15
CA ASN A 357 11.04 -1.56 5.32
C ASN A 357 10.59 -1.62 6.80
N THR A 358 11.53 -1.64 7.74
CA THR A 358 11.24 -1.57 9.18
C THR A 358 11.27 -0.14 9.72
N ARG A 359 11.81 0.81 8.94
CA ARG A 359 11.84 2.22 9.31
C ARG A 359 10.44 2.82 9.29
N PHE A 360 10.18 3.71 10.24
CA PHE A 360 8.95 4.48 10.29
C PHE A 360 9.23 5.90 10.78
N ASP A 361 9.22 6.86 9.87
CA ASP A 361 9.34 8.28 10.21
C ASP A 361 7.99 8.85 10.70
N PRO A 362 7.95 9.74 11.71
CA PRO A 362 6.72 10.40 12.15
C PRO A 362 6.06 11.19 11.02
N ALA A 363 4.70 11.15 10.96
CA ALA A 363 3.94 11.76 9.87
C ALA A 363 3.96 13.29 9.88
N ASP A 364 4.08 13.88 11.06
CA ASP A 364 4.04 15.31 11.34
C ASP A 364 5.41 16.01 11.28
N LYS A 365 6.49 15.25 11.03
CA LYS A 365 7.83 15.81 10.95
C LYS A 365 8.20 16.22 9.53
N VAL A 366 8.79 17.40 9.41
CA VAL A 366 9.51 17.81 8.21
C VAL A 366 10.82 17.04 8.14
N LEU A 367 11.05 16.37 7.00
CA LEU A 367 12.23 15.55 6.75
C LEU A 367 12.99 16.12 5.56
N GLU A 368 14.30 16.28 5.72
CA GLU A 368 15.18 16.83 4.68
C GLU A 368 16.20 15.78 4.26
N GLY A 369 16.38 15.62 2.94
CA GLY A 369 17.46 14.86 2.33
C GLY A 369 18.70 15.73 2.19
N ARG A 370 19.86 15.13 2.41
CA ARG A 370 21.18 15.72 2.14
C ARG A 370 21.70 15.25 0.80
#